data_1c8598257a36c75b096fdaabe85be905
#
_entry.id   1c8598257a36c75b096fdaabe85be905
#
_cell.length_a   1.000
_cell.length_b   1.000
_cell.length_c   1.000
_cell.angle_alpha   90.00
_cell.angle_beta   90.00
_cell.angle_gamma   90.00
#
_symmetry.space_group_name_H-M   'P 1'
#
loop_
_entity.id
_entity.type
_entity.pdbx_description
1 polymer ?
#
loop_
_entity_poly.entity_id
_entity_poly.type
_entity_poly.pdbx_seq_one_letter_code
_entity_poly.pdbx_strand_id
1 'polypeptide(L)'
;METVVWSKPEHERAGTPLLVMLHGYGRDESRMAKLFGSLPSAFTCSALRGPKEIGDGYGWFLLDYFLTHDFADVISSTNAVFGWIESVKAQHSSISLFGYSQGMAMATTLLRLRPAQFRAVVGLSGFVLENELLAMSESFEARPPFFWGRDRDDVVINDAATEHTEAWLHEHTQLTARTYPAMGHSISAAELVDVSAFLRHYVLRPGGVAQGAA
;
A
#
# COMPACT_ATOMS: atom_id res chain seq x y z
N MET A 1 5.19 6.25 -14.56
CA MET A 1 4.51 7.21 -13.63
C MET A 1 5.00 8.60 -13.97
N GLU A 2 4.09 9.49 -14.36
CA GLU A 2 4.46 10.84 -14.83
C GLU A 2 4.68 11.83 -13.68
N THR A 3 3.95 11.69 -12.59
CA THR A 3 4.02 12.60 -11.44
C THR A 3 4.31 11.84 -10.15
N VAL A 4 5.38 12.25 -9.47
CA VAL A 4 5.82 11.71 -8.18
C VAL A 4 6.28 12.85 -7.28
N VAL A 5 5.76 12.91 -6.06
CA VAL A 5 6.24 13.82 -5.00
C VAL A 5 7.12 13.03 -4.03
N TRP A 6 8.28 13.58 -3.72
CA TRP A 6 9.28 12.98 -2.86
C TRP A 6 9.40 13.72 -1.52
N SER A 7 9.61 12.99 -0.44
CA SER A 7 9.82 13.57 0.89
C SER A 7 11.25 14.10 1.10
N LYS A 8 12.19 13.69 0.25
CA LYS A 8 13.60 14.09 0.32
C LYS A 8 14.13 14.57 -1.03
N PRO A 9 15.07 15.52 -1.04
CA PRO A 9 15.79 15.89 -2.26
C PRO A 9 16.63 14.71 -2.75
N GLU A 10 16.98 14.70 -4.02
CA GLU A 10 17.61 13.55 -4.68
C GLU A 10 18.91 13.07 -3.98
N HIS A 11 19.74 14.01 -3.56
CA HIS A 11 21.03 13.71 -2.92
C HIS A 11 20.92 13.05 -1.52
N GLU A 12 19.71 13.04 -0.91
CA GLU A 12 19.45 12.42 0.40
C GLU A 12 18.74 11.07 0.30
N ARG A 13 18.41 10.59 -0.92
CA ARG A 13 17.62 9.37 -1.12
C ARG A 13 18.45 8.09 -1.05
N ALA A 14 19.70 8.15 -1.51
CA ALA A 14 20.55 6.98 -1.65
C ALA A 14 20.73 6.23 -0.32
N GLY A 15 20.56 4.90 -0.36
CA GLY A 15 20.72 4.00 0.79
C GLY A 15 19.56 4.01 1.79
N THR A 16 18.59 4.92 1.65
CA THR A 16 17.41 4.95 2.53
C THR A 16 16.39 3.88 2.13
N PRO A 17 15.57 3.34 3.06
CA PRO A 17 14.40 2.56 2.68
C PRO A 17 13.36 3.44 1.98
N LEU A 18 12.77 2.92 0.89
CA LEU A 18 11.72 3.59 0.12
C LEU A 18 10.35 3.17 0.61
N LEU A 19 9.46 4.13 0.84
CA LEU A 19 8.02 3.91 1.06
C LEU A 19 7.24 4.47 -0.13
N VAL A 20 6.69 3.57 -0.95
CA VAL A 20 5.87 3.90 -2.11
C VAL A 20 4.43 4.11 -1.66
N MET A 21 3.88 5.30 -1.85
CA MET A 21 2.58 5.70 -1.31
C MET A 21 1.57 5.90 -2.45
N LEU A 22 0.43 5.18 -2.33
CA LEU A 22 -0.63 5.09 -3.33
C LEU A 22 -1.93 5.68 -2.77
N HIS A 23 -2.46 6.71 -3.42
CA HIS A 23 -3.66 7.44 -2.99
C HIS A 23 -4.96 6.69 -3.29
N GLY A 24 -6.07 7.13 -2.69
CA GLY A 24 -7.42 6.63 -2.96
C GLY A 24 -8.02 7.19 -4.24
N TYR A 25 -9.17 6.63 -4.66
CA TYR A 25 -9.93 7.04 -5.84
C TYR A 25 -10.35 8.51 -5.78
N GLY A 26 -10.23 9.23 -6.90
CA GLY A 26 -10.56 10.65 -6.99
C GLY A 26 -9.63 11.57 -6.17
N ARG A 27 -8.44 11.08 -5.78
CA ARG A 27 -7.40 11.85 -5.07
C ARG A 27 -6.15 11.93 -5.94
N ASP A 28 -5.09 12.51 -5.39
CA ASP A 28 -3.80 12.63 -6.05
C ASP A 28 -2.64 12.38 -5.08
N GLU A 29 -1.43 12.47 -5.60
CA GLU A 29 -0.19 12.31 -4.83
C GLU A 29 -0.02 13.34 -3.72
N SER A 30 -0.59 14.55 -3.87
CA SER A 30 -0.48 15.60 -2.86
C SER A 30 -1.15 15.21 -1.54
N ARG A 31 -2.20 14.38 -1.61
CA ARG A 31 -2.89 13.84 -0.43
C ARG A 31 -1.96 12.95 0.38
N MET A 32 -1.17 12.11 -0.28
CA MET A 32 -0.18 11.26 0.38
C MET A 32 1.03 12.06 0.86
N ALA A 33 1.47 13.05 0.10
CA ALA A 33 2.60 13.89 0.48
C ALA A 33 2.37 14.64 1.80
N LYS A 34 1.13 15.00 2.13
CA LYS A 34 0.77 15.61 3.44
C LYS A 34 1.08 14.72 4.63
N LEU A 35 1.22 13.40 4.43
CA LEU A 35 1.51 12.45 5.49
C LEU A 35 3.01 12.28 5.78
N PHE A 36 3.90 12.78 4.93
CA PHE A 36 5.35 12.58 5.05
C PHE A 36 5.89 12.96 6.43
N GLY A 37 5.44 14.09 6.99
CA GLY A 37 5.89 14.58 8.30
C GLY A 37 5.45 13.70 9.48
N SER A 38 4.48 12.80 9.29
CA SER A 38 3.98 11.88 10.31
C SER A 38 4.64 10.50 10.23
N LEU A 39 5.48 10.26 9.21
CA LEU A 39 6.18 9.00 9.00
C LEU A 39 7.63 9.06 9.46
N PRO A 40 8.31 7.92 9.72
CA PRO A 40 9.68 7.95 10.20
C PRO A 40 10.63 8.63 9.19
N SER A 41 11.36 9.64 9.62
CA SER A 41 12.26 10.45 8.77
C SER A 41 13.41 9.67 8.12
N ALA A 42 13.70 8.45 8.61
CA ALA A 42 14.66 7.56 8.00
C ALA A 42 14.24 7.07 6.60
N PHE A 43 12.92 7.01 6.33
CA PHE A 43 12.43 6.68 5.00
C PHE A 43 12.60 7.81 4.00
N THR A 44 12.82 7.45 2.75
CA THR A 44 12.39 8.26 1.62
C THR A 44 10.97 7.85 1.26
N CYS A 45 10.02 8.77 1.33
CA CYS A 45 8.66 8.53 0.88
C CYS A 45 8.47 9.07 -0.54
N SER A 46 7.75 8.32 -1.37
CA SER A 46 7.36 8.73 -2.72
C SER A 46 5.84 8.60 -2.86
N ALA A 47 5.16 9.70 -3.13
CA ALA A 47 3.72 9.71 -3.40
C ALA A 47 3.51 9.71 -4.93
N LEU A 48 2.89 8.65 -5.43
CA LEU A 48 2.66 8.44 -6.86
C LEU A 48 1.24 8.88 -7.24
N ARG A 49 1.10 9.48 -8.44
CA ARG A 49 -0.19 9.78 -9.04
C ARG A 49 -0.71 8.60 -9.84
N GLY A 50 -1.95 8.18 -9.61
CA GLY A 50 -2.66 7.19 -10.44
C GLY A 50 -2.82 7.68 -11.87
N PRO A 51 -2.84 6.78 -12.88
CA PRO A 51 -2.82 7.17 -14.29
C PRO A 51 -4.20 7.55 -14.85
N LYS A 52 -5.29 7.32 -14.12
CA LYS A 52 -6.65 7.59 -14.60
C LYS A 52 -7.16 8.92 -14.05
N GLU A 53 -7.58 9.83 -14.92
CA GLU A 53 -8.27 11.05 -14.52
C GLU A 53 -9.68 10.74 -14.03
N ILE A 54 -10.05 11.23 -12.84
CA ILE A 54 -11.33 11.00 -12.18
C ILE A 54 -11.85 12.36 -11.66
N GLY A 55 -12.67 13.02 -12.44
CA GLY A 55 -13.09 14.40 -12.13
C GLY A 55 -11.87 15.32 -11.96
N ASP A 56 -11.76 15.96 -10.80
CA ASP A 56 -10.62 16.85 -10.47
C ASP A 56 -9.42 16.09 -9.85
N GLY A 57 -9.49 14.76 -9.76
CA GLY A 57 -8.44 13.92 -9.19
C GLY A 57 -8.07 12.75 -10.08
N TYR A 58 -7.49 11.72 -9.49
CA TYR A 58 -6.95 10.55 -10.18
C TYR A 58 -7.36 9.25 -9.50
N GLY A 59 -7.21 8.15 -10.21
CA GLY A 59 -7.41 6.79 -9.71
C GLY A 59 -6.46 5.80 -10.37
N TRP A 60 -6.45 4.60 -9.86
CA TRP A 60 -5.63 3.50 -10.39
C TRP A 60 -6.38 2.69 -11.42
N PHE A 61 -7.68 2.51 -11.20
CA PHE A 61 -8.62 1.84 -12.10
C PHE A 61 -10.01 2.45 -11.92
N LEU A 62 -10.88 2.26 -12.91
CA LEU A 62 -12.27 2.73 -12.84
C LEU A 62 -13.10 1.81 -11.92
N LEU A 63 -14.10 2.38 -11.24
CA LEU A 63 -14.96 1.62 -10.33
C LEU A 63 -15.95 0.70 -11.06
N ASP A 64 -16.11 0.84 -12.37
CA ASP A 64 -16.86 -0.09 -13.20
C ASP A 64 -16.27 -1.51 -13.21
N TYR A 65 -14.99 -1.67 -12.79
CA TYR A 65 -14.38 -2.95 -12.49
C TYR A 65 -15.29 -3.86 -11.65
N PHE A 66 -15.97 -3.30 -10.65
CA PHE A 66 -16.88 -4.07 -9.80
C PHE A 66 -18.14 -4.58 -10.51
N LEU A 67 -18.46 -4.05 -11.68
CA LEU A 67 -19.59 -4.45 -12.52
C LEU A 67 -19.14 -5.30 -13.71
N THR A 68 -18.02 -4.93 -14.33
CA THR A 68 -17.54 -5.53 -15.57
C THR A 68 -16.56 -6.66 -15.37
N HIS A 69 -15.90 -6.70 -14.20
CA HIS A 69 -14.74 -7.55 -13.90
C HIS A 69 -13.58 -7.36 -14.89
N ASP A 70 -13.53 -6.23 -15.60
CA ASP A 70 -12.42 -5.89 -16.49
C ASP A 70 -11.19 -5.48 -15.68
N PHE A 71 -10.17 -6.32 -15.74
CA PHE A 71 -8.94 -6.16 -14.98
C PHE A 71 -7.85 -5.38 -15.72
N ALA A 72 -8.11 -4.91 -16.93
CA ALA A 72 -7.11 -4.26 -17.80
C ALA A 72 -6.49 -3.01 -17.16
N ASP A 73 -7.30 -2.16 -16.51
CA ASP A 73 -6.82 -0.96 -15.84
C ASP A 73 -5.94 -1.29 -14.63
N VAL A 74 -6.32 -2.30 -13.84
CA VAL A 74 -5.52 -2.77 -12.70
C VAL A 74 -4.17 -3.29 -13.17
N ILE A 75 -4.14 -4.11 -14.23
CA ILE A 75 -2.90 -4.63 -14.83
C ILE A 75 -2.03 -3.47 -15.34
N SER A 76 -2.62 -2.54 -16.09
CA SER A 76 -1.91 -1.39 -16.64
C SER A 76 -1.26 -0.54 -15.55
N SER A 77 -2.02 -0.19 -14.50
CA SER A 77 -1.53 0.58 -13.37
C SER A 77 -0.45 -0.18 -12.58
N THR A 78 -0.64 -1.48 -12.38
CA THR A 78 0.34 -2.34 -11.72
C THR A 78 1.67 -2.36 -12.47
N ASN A 79 1.63 -2.54 -13.79
CA ASN A 79 2.82 -2.53 -14.64
C ASN A 79 3.52 -1.16 -14.62
N ALA A 80 2.75 -0.07 -14.64
CA ALA A 80 3.30 1.27 -14.55
C ALA A 80 4.02 1.52 -13.20
N VAL A 81 3.45 1.05 -12.07
CA VAL A 81 4.09 1.15 -10.76
C VAL A 81 5.32 0.28 -10.68
N PHE A 82 5.28 -0.98 -11.17
CA PHE A 82 6.47 -1.83 -11.21
C PHE A 82 7.58 -1.23 -12.07
N GLY A 83 7.27 -0.74 -13.27
CA GLY A 83 8.26 -0.10 -14.13
C GLY A 83 8.92 1.10 -13.46
N TRP A 84 8.16 1.89 -12.73
CA TRP A 84 8.69 3.01 -11.95
C TRP A 84 9.55 2.52 -10.79
N ILE A 85 9.11 1.53 -10.01
CA ILE A 85 9.91 0.94 -8.92
C ILE A 85 11.24 0.41 -9.46
N GLU A 86 11.23 -0.32 -10.58
CA GLU A 86 12.46 -0.84 -11.20
C GLU A 86 13.47 0.27 -11.54
N SER A 87 12.98 1.46 -11.95
CA SER A 87 13.83 2.59 -12.31
C SER A 87 14.54 3.25 -11.11
N VAL A 88 14.01 3.07 -9.89
CA VAL A 88 14.54 3.74 -8.68
C VAL A 88 15.09 2.78 -7.62
N LYS A 89 14.71 1.50 -7.63
CA LYS A 89 14.97 0.55 -6.54
C LYS A 89 16.45 0.39 -6.19
N ALA A 90 17.35 0.50 -7.17
CA ALA A 90 18.80 0.34 -6.94
C ALA A 90 19.41 1.40 -6.01
N GLN A 91 18.71 2.52 -5.81
CA GLN A 91 19.13 3.62 -4.93
C GLN A 91 18.73 3.39 -3.47
N HIS A 92 17.86 2.42 -3.19
CA HIS A 92 17.22 2.23 -1.88
C HIS A 92 17.59 0.90 -1.24
N SER A 93 17.72 0.89 0.09
CA SER A 93 18.06 -0.33 0.85
C SER A 93 16.94 -1.36 0.91
N SER A 94 15.69 -0.95 0.80
CA SER A 94 14.49 -1.79 0.75
C SER A 94 13.31 -1.01 0.20
N ILE A 95 12.24 -1.72 -0.20
CA ILE A 95 11.01 -1.12 -0.68
C ILE A 95 9.85 -1.61 0.19
N SER A 96 9.00 -0.67 0.59
CA SER A 96 7.75 -0.93 1.29
C SER A 96 6.60 -0.19 0.60
N LEU A 97 5.37 -0.67 0.78
CA LEU A 97 4.18 -0.07 0.20
C LEU A 97 3.31 0.59 1.27
N PHE A 98 2.63 1.65 0.90
CA PHE A 98 1.60 2.31 1.68
C PHE A 98 0.42 2.61 0.75
N GLY A 99 -0.75 2.03 1.02
CA GLY A 99 -1.94 2.25 0.23
C GLY A 99 -3.11 2.74 1.08
N TYR A 100 -3.84 3.74 0.58
CA TYR A 100 -5.08 4.20 1.18
C TYR A 100 -6.25 3.92 0.24
N SER A 101 -7.33 3.31 0.76
CA SER A 101 -8.55 3.01 -0.01
C SER A 101 -8.22 2.22 -1.29
N GLN A 102 -8.52 2.73 -2.48
CA GLN A 102 -8.12 2.11 -3.75
C GLN A 102 -6.60 1.90 -3.86
N GLY A 103 -5.80 2.76 -3.23
CA GLY A 103 -4.35 2.58 -3.16
C GLY A 103 -3.94 1.34 -2.35
N MET A 104 -4.73 0.90 -1.35
CA MET A 104 -4.50 -0.39 -0.68
C MET A 104 -4.81 -1.55 -1.62
N ALA A 105 -5.86 -1.48 -2.43
CA ALA A 105 -6.15 -2.49 -3.44
C ALA A 105 -4.99 -2.65 -4.42
N MET A 106 -4.36 -1.56 -4.84
CA MET A 106 -3.14 -1.59 -5.64
C MET A 106 -1.93 -2.14 -4.88
N ALA A 107 -1.73 -1.72 -3.63
CA ALA A 107 -0.60 -2.21 -2.82
C ALA A 107 -0.68 -3.72 -2.59
N THR A 108 -1.87 -4.26 -2.32
CA THR A 108 -2.08 -5.71 -2.20
C THR A 108 -1.91 -6.43 -3.53
N THR A 109 -2.33 -5.85 -4.65
CA THR A 109 -2.11 -6.41 -6.00
C THR A 109 -0.60 -6.49 -6.32
N LEU A 110 0.15 -5.44 -6.04
CA LEU A 110 1.62 -5.44 -6.21
C LEU A 110 2.28 -6.51 -5.32
N LEU A 111 1.84 -6.62 -4.07
CA LEU A 111 2.33 -7.62 -3.13
C LEU A 111 2.07 -9.06 -3.62
N ARG A 112 0.85 -9.34 -4.09
CA ARG A 112 0.44 -10.67 -4.63
C ARG A 112 1.32 -11.11 -5.79
N LEU A 113 1.66 -10.19 -6.68
CA LEU A 113 2.44 -10.49 -7.88
C LEU A 113 3.95 -10.60 -7.63
N ARG A 114 4.49 -9.86 -6.66
CA ARG A 114 5.94 -9.88 -6.33
C ARG A 114 6.18 -9.78 -4.82
N PRO A 115 5.77 -10.79 -4.02
CA PRO A 115 5.82 -10.71 -2.56
C PRO A 115 7.24 -10.50 -2.01
N ALA A 116 8.25 -11.10 -2.61
CA ALA A 116 9.64 -10.97 -2.17
C ALA A 116 10.26 -9.57 -2.40
N GLN A 117 9.59 -8.72 -3.21
CA GLN A 117 10.10 -7.38 -3.50
C GLN A 117 9.85 -6.40 -2.36
N PHE A 118 8.86 -6.66 -1.49
CA PHE A 118 8.39 -5.70 -0.50
C PHE A 118 8.74 -6.12 0.93
N ARG A 119 9.39 -5.21 1.67
CA ARG A 119 9.80 -5.44 3.05
C ARG A 119 8.65 -5.41 4.03
N ALA A 120 7.67 -4.53 3.82
CA ALA A 120 6.46 -4.38 4.60
C ALA A 120 5.38 -3.66 3.77
N VAL A 121 4.11 -3.85 4.14
CA VAL A 121 2.98 -3.17 3.50
C VAL A 121 2.09 -2.53 4.56
N VAL A 122 1.64 -1.32 4.28
CA VAL A 122 0.62 -0.59 5.06
C VAL A 122 -0.61 -0.41 4.17
N GLY A 123 -1.75 -0.89 4.64
CA GLY A 123 -3.06 -0.72 4.01
C GLY A 123 -4.02 -0.04 4.95
N LEU A 124 -4.57 1.12 4.54
CA LEU A 124 -5.46 1.93 5.35
C LEU A 124 -6.81 2.12 4.68
N SER A 125 -7.90 1.87 5.42
CA SER A 125 -9.30 2.06 4.98
C SER A 125 -9.54 1.55 3.56
N GLY A 126 -9.00 0.37 3.23
CA GLY A 126 -9.04 -0.19 1.89
C GLY A 126 -9.38 -1.69 1.89
N PHE A 127 -9.15 -2.33 0.77
CA PHE A 127 -9.59 -3.69 0.52
C PHE A 127 -8.59 -4.46 -0.37
N VAL A 128 -8.73 -5.78 -0.39
CA VAL A 128 -8.07 -6.70 -1.32
C VAL A 128 -9.01 -6.96 -2.49
N LEU A 129 -8.50 -6.85 -3.72
CA LEU A 129 -9.29 -7.17 -4.92
C LEU A 129 -9.57 -8.68 -4.99
N GLU A 130 -10.84 -9.04 -5.14
CA GLU A 130 -11.23 -10.40 -5.46
C GLU A 130 -11.08 -10.63 -6.97
N ASN A 131 -10.12 -11.47 -7.35
CA ASN A 131 -9.85 -11.78 -8.75
C ASN A 131 -9.15 -13.13 -8.89
N GLU A 132 -9.70 -14.01 -9.72
CA GLU A 132 -9.19 -15.37 -9.92
C GLU A 132 -7.77 -15.41 -10.51
N LEU A 133 -7.43 -14.49 -11.42
CA LEU A 133 -6.09 -14.43 -12.02
C LEU A 133 -5.04 -14.09 -10.98
N LEU A 134 -5.36 -13.19 -10.05
CA LEU A 134 -4.47 -12.88 -8.93
C LEU A 134 -4.35 -14.08 -7.99
N ALA A 135 -5.45 -14.75 -7.65
CA ALA A 135 -5.44 -15.93 -6.79
C ALA A 135 -4.57 -17.05 -7.37
N MET A 136 -4.63 -17.28 -8.69
CA MET A 136 -3.79 -18.28 -9.38
C MET A 136 -2.30 -17.93 -9.40
N SER A 137 -1.94 -16.64 -9.29
CA SER A 137 -0.55 -16.17 -9.31
C SER A 137 0.09 -16.06 -7.93
N GLU A 138 -0.67 -16.29 -6.86
CA GLU A 138 -0.19 -16.18 -5.48
C GLU A 138 0.83 -17.27 -5.16
N SER A 139 2.03 -16.86 -4.79
CA SER A 139 3.11 -17.73 -4.35
C SER A 139 3.85 -17.06 -3.20
N PHE A 140 3.33 -17.24 -1.99
CA PHE A 140 3.97 -16.70 -0.80
C PHE A 140 4.85 -17.77 -0.13
N GLU A 141 6.17 -17.69 -0.35
CA GLU A 141 7.13 -18.51 0.39
C GLU A 141 7.27 -18.06 1.86
N ALA A 142 7.02 -16.76 2.10
CA ALA A 142 7.02 -16.16 3.43
C ALA A 142 5.87 -15.18 3.56
N ARG A 143 5.33 -15.05 4.78
CA ARG A 143 4.24 -14.11 5.08
C ARG A 143 4.83 -12.71 5.33
N PRO A 144 4.70 -11.75 4.40
CA PRO A 144 5.23 -10.41 4.58
C PRO A 144 4.50 -9.66 5.70
N PRO A 145 5.20 -8.81 6.47
CA PRO A 145 4.56 -7.95 7.45
C PRO A 145 3.55 -7.01 6.81
N PHE A 146 2.33 -6.99 7.32
CA PHE A 146 1.24 -6.15 6.84
C PHE A 146 0.55 -5.42 7.99
N PHE A 147 0.44 -4.09 7.91
CA PHE A 147 -0.39 -3.28 8.79
C PHE A 147 -1.72 -2.97 8.12
N TRP A 148 -2.84 -3.29 8.75
CA TRP A 148 -4.16 -2.95 8.29
C TRP A 148 -4.90 -2.10 9.30
N GLY A 149 -5.13 -0.82 8.96
CA GLY A 149 -5.85 0.15 9.77
C GLY A 149 -7.18 0.54 9.13
N ARG A 150 -8.27 0.62 9.93
CA ARG A 150 -9.58 1.05 9.46
C ARG A 150 -10.51 1.48 10.60
N ASP A 151 -11.59 2.16 10.29
CA ASP A 151 -12.76 2.24 11.16
C ASP A 151 -13.65 1.00 10.94
N ARG A 152 -14.34 0.55 12.00
CA ARG A 152 -15.38 -0.48 11.87
C ARG A 152 -16.63 0.05 11.19
N ASP A 153 -16.91 1.34 11.40
CA ASP A 153 -18.07 2.04 10.88
C ASP A 153 -17.78 2.76 9.54
N ASP A 154 -16.74 2.33 8.82
CA ASP A 154 -16.43 2.81 7.46
C ASP A 154 -17.53 2.36 6.49
N VAL A 155 -18.36 3.32 6.02
CA VAL A 155 -19.51 3.05 5.13
C VAL A 155 -19.12 2.99 3.65
N VAL A 156 -17.85 3.24 3.30
CA VAL A 156 -17.38 3.23 1.91
C VAL A 156 -16.96 1.84 1.46
N ILE A 157 -16.27 1.10 2.34
CA ILE A 157 -15.89 -0.29 2.09
C ILE A 157 -16.96 -1.19 2.71
N ASN A 158 -17.69 -1.92 1.87
CA ASN A 158 -18.77 -2.78 2.32
C ASN A 158 -18.27 -4.01 3.11
N ASP A 159 -19.18 -4.64 3.84
CA ASP A 159 -18.87 -5.77 4.73
C ASP A 159 -18.25 -6.95 3.98
N ALA A 160 -18.76 -7.31 2.80
CA ALA A 160 -18.23 -8.42 2.01
C ALA A 160 -16.76 -8.19 1.58
N ALA A 161 -16.44 -6.97 1.13
CA ALA A 161 -15.06 -6.60 0.79
C ALA A 161 -14.15 -6.58 2.03
N THR A 162 -14.70 -6.19 3.18
CA THR A 162 -14.00 -6.19 4.46
C THR A 162 -13.69 -7.63 4.92
N GLU A 163 -14.68 -8.52 4.90
CA GLU A 163 -14.55 -9.94 5.27
C GLU A 163 -13.54 -10.67 4.35
N HIS A 164 -13.65 -10.46 3.03
CA HIS A 164 -12.67 -11.00 2.07
C HIS A 164 -11.25 -10.49 2.37
N THR A 165 -11.11 -9.20 2.62
CA THR A 165 -9.82 -8.58 2.96
C THR A 165 -9.22 -9.18 4.22
N GLU A 166 -10.01 -9.31 5.28
CA GLU A 166 -9.57 -9.88 6.56
C GLU A 166 -9.10 -11.33 6.40
N ALA A 167 -9.90 -12.15 5.73
CA ALA A 167 -9.57 -13.55 5.46
C ALA A 167 -8.26 -13.66 4.67
N TRP A 168 -8.14 -12.91 3.57
CA TRP A 168 -6.95 -12.92 2.73
C TRP A 168 -5.68 -12.47 3.49
N LEU A 169 -5.77 -11.37 4.25
CA LEU A 169 -4.64 -10.86 5.03
C LEU A 169 -4.19 -11.84 6.11
N HIS A 170 -5.14 -12.50 6.80
CA HIS A 170 -4.83 -13.53 7.78
C HIS A 170 -4.14 -14.74 7.17
N GLU A 171 -4.52 -15.15 5.98
CA GLU A 171 -3.92 -16.30 5.29
C GLU A 171 -2.51 -16.01 4.77
N HIS A 172 -2.30 -14.84 4.15
CA HIS A 172 -1.12 -14.58 3.34
C HIS A 172 -0.08 -13.65 3.98
N THR A 173 -0.37 -13.02 5.15
CA THR A 173 0.53 -12.01 5.72
C THR A 173 0.80 -12.21 7.21
N GLN A 174 1.87 -11.60 7.72
CA GLN A 174 2.05 -11.38 9.15
C GLN A 174 1.27 -10.13 9.54
N LEU A 175 -0.03 -10.31 9.82
CA LEU A 175 -0.98 -9.23 9.98
C LEU A 175 -0.86 -8.51 11.33
N THR A 176 -0.82 -7.19 11.29
CA THR A 176 -1.08 -6.28 12.40
C THR A 176 -2.34 -5.48 12.09
N ALA A 177 -3.51 -5.92 12.57
CA ALA A 177 -4.77 -5.22 12.38
C ALA A 177 -5.06 -4.24 13.53
N ARG A 178 -5.59 -3.06 13.21
CA ARG A 178 -6.03 -2.02 14.16
C ARG A 178 -7.32 -1.37 13.70
N THR A 179 -8.17 -1.03 14.67
CA THR A 179 -9.41 -0.27 14.42
C THR A 179 -9.40 1.05 15.17
N TYR A 180 -9.91 2.09 14.52
CA TYR A 180 -9.92 3.47 15.04
C TYR A 180 -11.35 3.99 15.00
N PRO A 181 -12.05 4.03 16.14
CA PRO A 181 -13.47 4.43 16.17
C PRO A 181 -13.65 5.90 15.80
N ALA A 182 -14.76 6.21 15.15
CA ALA A 182 -15.16 7.55 14.71
C ALA A 182 -14.18 8.21 13.70
N MET A 183 -13.37 7.41 13.02
CA MET A 183 -12.47 7.89 11.97
C MET A 183 -13.17 7.95 10.60
N GLY A 184 -14.15 7.07 10.37
CA GLY A 184 -14.81 6.88 9.08
C GLY A 184 -13.84 6.46 7.99
N HIS A 185 -14.16 6.76 6.73
CA HIS A 185 -13.27 6.50 5.59
C HIS A 185 -12.16 7.56 5.49
N SER A 186 -11.20 7.51 6.42
CA SER A 186 -10.17 8.55 6.59
C SER A 186 -8.86 7.93 7.14
N ILE A 187 -7.88 8.79 7.40
CA ILE A 187 -6.62 8.47 8.07
C ILE A 187 -6.51 9.35 9.31
N SER A 188 -6.34 8.74 10.50
CA SER A 188 -6.23 9.47 11.75
C SER A 188 -4.77 9.67 12.19
N ALA A 189 -4.54 10.66 13.06
CA ALA A 189 -3.23 10.86 13.67
C ALA A 189 -2.80 9.68 14.55
N ALA A 190 -3.74 9.06 15.27
CA ALA A 190 -3.47 7.86 16.08
C ALA A 190 -3.04 6.68 15.21
N GLU A 191 -3.70 6.47 14.07
CA GLU A 191 -3.33 5.44 13.09
C GLU A 191 -1.91 5.65 12.56
N LEU A 192 -1.52 6.89 12.21
CA LEU A 192 -0.17 7.21 11.73
C LEU A 192 0.92 6.98 12.79
N VAL A 193 0.61 7.11 14.08
CA VAL A 193 1.53 6.74 15.18
C VAL A 193 1.78 5.23 15.14
N ASP A 194 0.73 4.41 15.05
CA ASP A 194 0.85 2.95 15.00
C ASP A 194 1.54 2.48 13.70
N VAL A 195 1.22 3.08 12.55
CA VAL A 195 1.93 2.87 11.27
C VAL A 195 3.42 3.16 11.41
N SER A 196 3.77 4.28 12.04
CA SER A 196 5.17 4.66 12.26
C SER A 196 5.90 3.66 13.17
N ALA A 197 5.23 3.16 14.21
CA ALA A 197 5.76 2.11 15.09
C ALA A 197 5.98 0.79 14.32
N PHE A 198 5.00 0.37 13.52
CA PHE A 198 5.07 -0.80 12.66
C PHE A 198 6.26 -0.71 11.67
N LEU A 199 6.38 0.38 10.93
CA LEU A 199 7.46 0.60 9.97
C LEU A 199 8.84 0.60 10.65
N ARG A 200 8.99 1.21 11.83
CA ARG A 200 10.23 1.14 12.61
C ARG A 200 10.57 -0.28 13.02
N HIS A 201 9.57 -1.07 13.42
CA HIS A 201 9.79 -2.44 13.85
C HIS A 201 10.25 -3.36 12.74
N TYR A 202 9.56 -3.35 11.60
CA TYR A 202 9.79 -4.32 10.53
C TYR A 202 10.82 -3.88 9.49
N VAL A 203 11.10 -2.59 9.36
CA VAL A 203 11.97 -2.07 8.30
C VAL A 203 13.25 -1.45 8.83
N LEU A 204 13.19 -0.70 9.95
CA LEU A 204 14.35 0.07 10.41
C LEU A 204 15.19 -0.64 11.47
N ARG A 205 14.69 -1.70 12.12
CA ARG A 205 15.50 -2.46 13.10
C ARG A 205 16.49 -3.37 12.37
N PRO A 206 17.79 -3.35 12.71
CA PRO A 206 18.73 -4.36 12.23
C PRO A 206 18.27 -5.75 12.71
N GLY A 207 18.13 -6.70 11.82
CA GLY A 207 17.83 -8.10 12.18
C GLY A 207 16.35 -8.51 12.18
N GLY A 208 15.43 -7.74 11.64
CA GLY A 208 14.03 -8.16 11.38
C GLY A 208 13.93 -9.20 10.24
N VAL A 209 14.68 -10.29 10.33
CA VAL A 209 14.46 -11.51 9.58
C VAL A 209 13.51 -12.35 10.40
N ALA A 210 12.42 -12.83 9.80
CA ALA A 210 11.52 -13.81 10.40
C ALA A 210 12.36 -14.97 10.97
N GLN A 211 12.47 -15.06 12.31
CA GLN A 211 12.83 -16.33 12.92
C GLN A 211 11.63 -17.24 12.68
N GLY A 212 11.78 -18.17 11.72
CA GLY A 212 10.88 -19.29 11.57
C GLY A 212 10.80 -19.98 12.93
N ALA A 213 9.60 -20.08 13.47
CA ALA A 213 9.32 -20.94 14.60
C ALA A 213 9.64 -22.39 14.17
N ALA A 214 10.55 -23.01 14.92
CA ALA A 214 10.80 -24.43 14.88
C ALA A 214 9.59 -25.20 15.45
#